data_6066bb912c99cd12c6c49d2cd57f428b
#
_entry.id   6066bb912c99cd12c6c49d2cd57f428b
#
_cell.length_a   1.000
_cell.length_b   1.000
_cell.length_c   1.000
_cell.angle_alpha   90.00
_cell.angle_beta   90.00
_cell.angle_gamma   90.00
#
_symmetry.space_group_name_H-M   'P 1'
#
loop_
_entity.id
_entity.type
_entity.pdbx_description
1 polymer ?
#
loop_
_entity_poly.entity_id
_entity_poly.type
_entity_poly.pdbx_seq_one_letter_code
_entity_poly.pdbx_strand_id
1 'polypeptide(L)'
;MAPAILAVINGYLQEKGLSLRQGTIVDATIIHAPSSTRNKDGERDPEMHQTKKGNQYFFGMKAHIGADVESGLVHHVHGTAANVADVTQVAELLHGEENAVYADAGYTGVEKREEHENREVIWQIAARRSTYSKLNKRSLLYKAKRKIEYCKAQTRAKVEHPFRVIKRQFGYVKVRFRGLMKNTAQLTTLFALSNLWMARKRLMGLGELRT
;
A
#
# COMPACT_ATOMS: atom_id res chain seq x y z
N MET A 1 6.42 -18.98 5.34
CA MET A 1 5.62 -18.85 6.59
C MET A 1 4.84 -17.52 6.63
N ALA A 2 5.43 -16.33 6.53
CA ALA A 2 4.71 -15.06 6.62
C ALA A 2 3.58 -14.88 5.58
N PRO A 3 3.75 -15.19 4.28
CA PRO A 3 2.64 -15.16 3.32
C PRO A 3 1.49 -16.09 3.68
N ALA A 4 1.79 -17.28 4.24
CA ALA A 4 0.74 -18.21 4.68
C ALA A 4 -0.09 -17.64 5.84
N ILE A 5 0.53 -16.92 6.79
CA ILE A 5 -0.19 -16.25 7.89
C ILE A 5 -1.14 -15.18 7.31
N LEU A 6 -0.67 -14.37 6.37
CA LEU A 6 -1.50 -13.36 5.71
C LEU A 6 -2.67 -14.00 4.97
N ALA A 7 -2.41 -15.10 4.23
CA ALA A 7 -3.44 -15.82 3.48
C ALA A 7 -4.52 -16.41 4.40
N VAL A 8 -4.14 -17.05 5.51
CA VAL A 8 -5.09 -17.63 6.49
C VAL A 8 -5.96 -16.54 7.11
N ILE A 9 -5.35 -15.43 7.56
CA ILE A 9 -6.11 -14.32 8.16
C ILE A 9 -7.06 -13.70 7.13
N ASN A 10 -6.60 -13.48 5.90
CA ASN A 10 -7.44 -12.91 4.85
C ASN A 10 -8.58 -13.85 4.43
N GLY A 11 -8.35 -15.16 4.36
CA GLY A 11 -9.39 -16.15 4.13
C GLY A 11 -10.47 -16.09 5.22
N TYR A 12 -10.07 -16.10 6.48
CA TYR A 12 -10.97 -15.95 7.61
C TYR A 12 -11.81 -14.66 7.55
N LEU A 13 -11.17 -13.51 7.25
CA LEU A 13 -11.88 -12.24 7.16
C LEU A 13 -12.82 -12.18 5.94
N GLN A 14 -12.47 -12.85 4.85
CA GLN A 14 -13.32 -12.98 3.67
C GLN A 14 -14.56 -13.85 3.95
N GLU A 15 -14.40 -14.98 4.62
CA GLU A 15 -15.52 -15.84 5.08
C GLU A 15 -16.49 -15.08 5.99
N LYS A 16 -16.00 -14.10 6.77
CA LYS A 16 -16.84 -13.22 7.60
C LYS A 16 -17.44 -12.02 6.82
N GLY A 17 -17.25 -11.95 5.50
CA GLY A 17 -17.76 -10.86 4.67
C GLY A 17 -17.08 -9.51 4.91
N LEU A 18 -15.88 -9.51 5.50
CA LEU A 18 -15.16 -8.29 5.87
C LEU A 18 -14.20 -7.79 4.79
N SER A 19 -13.96 -8.59 3.74
CA SER A 19 -13.18 -8.22 2.56
C SER A 19 -13.89 -8.71 1.31
N LEU A 20 -14.20 -7.80 0.38
CA LEU A 20 -14.98 -8.12 -0.83
C LEU A 20 -14.11 -8.39 -2.05
N ARG A 21 -12.86 -7.92 -2.05
CA ARG A 21 -11.88 -8.07 -3.14
C ARG A 21 -12.34 -7.59 -4.53
N GLN A 22 -13.34 -6.71 -4.58
CA GLN A 22 -13.86 -6.17 -5.85
C GLN A 22 -12.94 -5.12 -6.48
N GLY A 23 -12.03 -4.54 -5.70
CA GLY A 23 -11.06 -3.59 -6.18
C GLY A 23 -9.88 -3.46 -5.22
N THR A 24 -8.76 -2.97 -5.75
CA THR A 24 -7.51 -2.84 -5.01
C THR A 24 -7.04 -1.38 -4.96
N ILE A 25 -6.62 -0.93 -3.79
CA ILE A 25 -5.84 0.31 -3.63
C ILE A 25 -4.38 -0.10 -3.52
N VAL A 26 -3.52 0.45 -4.38
CA VAL A 26 -2.07 0.24 -4.30
C VAL A 26 -1.39 1.49 -3.78
N ASP A 27 -0.47 1.31 -2.84
CA ASP A 27 0.36 2.39 -2.30
C ASP A 27 1.64 1.83 -1.68
N ALA A 28 2.59 2.72 -1.39
CA ALA A 28 3.86 2.36 -0.80
C ALA A 28 4.26 3.30 0.34
N THR A 29 4.93 2.74 1.33
CA THR A 29 5.48 3.54 2.42
C THR A 29 6.96 3.21 2.65
N ILE A 30 7.74 4.24 3.03
CA ILE A 30 9.16 4.09 3.35
C ILE A 30 9.29 3.59 4.80
N ILE A 31 10.14 2.57 4.98
CA ILE A 31 10.61 2.07 6.26
C ILE A 31 12.11 2.38 6.34
N HIS A 32 12.52 3.11 7.37
CA HIS A 32 13.89 3.55 7.51
C HIS A 32 14.85 2.39 7.84
N ALA A 33 16.07 2.48 7.34
CA ALA A 33 17.17 1.63 7.75
C ALA A 33 18.29 2.46 8.40
N PRO A 34 19.13 1.84 9.23
CA PRO A 34 20.31 2.50 9.76
C PRO A 34 21.23 2.96 8.63
N SER A 35 21.54 4.25 8.57
CA SER A 35 22.47 4.82 7.59
C SER A 35 23.93 4.86 8.08
N SER A 36 24.17 4.49 9.33
CA SER A 36 25.51 4.48 9.96
C SER A 36 26.34 3.32 9.41
N THR A 37 27.61 3.58 9.17
CA THR A 37 28.66 2.60 8.87
C THR A 37 29.43 2.16 10.12
N ARG A 38 29.07 2.66 11.31
CA ARG A 38 29.69 2.29 12.60
C ARG A 38 29.12 0.96 13.10
N ASN A 39 29.35 -0.11 12.34
CA ASN A 39 28.99 -1.48 12.67
C ASN A 39 30.20 -2.40 12.45
N LYS A 40 30.06 -3.70 12.76
CA LYS A 40 31.15 -4.67 12.64
C LYS A 40 31.72 -4.75 11.23
N ASP A 41 30.88 -4.57 10.22
CA ASP A 41 31.25 -4.72 8.80
C ASP A 41 31.73 -3.40 8.17
N GLY A 42 31.59 -2.26 8.87
CA GLY A 42 31.95 -0.94 8.36
C GLY A 42 31.06 -0.44 7.22
N GLU A 43 29.98 -1.14 6.89
CA GLU A 43 29.15 -0.90 5.72
C GLU A 43 27.65 -0.76 6.04
N ARG A 44 26.95 -0.03 5.19
CA ARG A 44 25.48 0.00 5.20
C ARG A 44 24.94 -1.32 4.69
N ASP A 45 23.66 -1.58 4.96
CA ASP A 45 22.97 -2.72 4.36
C ASP A 45 22.89 -2.56 2.84
N PRO A 46 23.50 -3.47 2.03
CA PRO A 46 23.57 -3.33 0.58
C PRO A 46 22.22 -3.48 -0.13
N GLU A 47 21.24 -4.13 0.52
CA GLU A 47 19.89 -4.28 -0.03
C GLU A 47 18.99 -3.06 0.26
N MET A 48 19.46 -2.11 1.08
CA MET A 48 18.75 -0.86 1.40
C MET A 48 19.32 0.29 0.58
N HIS A 49 18.45 1.13 0.03
CA HIS A 49 18.87 2.25 -0.82
C HIS A 49 18.29 3.58 -0.37
N GLN A 50 18.86 4.64 -0.94
CA GLN A 50 18.42 5.99 -0.69
C GLN A 50 17.32 6.40 -1.69
N THR A 51 16.29 7.08 -1.19
CA THR A 51 15.25 7.72 -2.00
C THR A 51 15.01 9.14 -1.52
N LYS A 52 14.48 10.00 -2.40
CA LYS A 52 14.09 11.37 -2.08
C LYS A 52 12.58 11.49 -2.06
N LYS A 53 12.04 12.04 -0.97
CA LYS A 53 10.61 12.40 -0.88
C LYS A 53 10.50 13.86 -0.47
N GLY A 54 9.99 14.70 -1.38
CA GLY A 54 10.07 16.15 -1.22
C GLY A 54 11.52 16.62 -1.19
N ASN A 55 11.91 17.34 -0.14
CA ASN A 55 13.29 17.83 0.05
C ASN A 55 14.13 16.96 1.01
N GLN A 56 13.59 15.82 1.46
CA GLN A 56 14.26 14.93 2.39
C GLN A 56 14.74 13.65 1.72
N TYR A 57 15.91 13.18 2.15
CA TYR A 57 16.47 11.89 1.74
C TYR A 57 16.21 10.86 2.82
N PHE A 58 15.84 9.66 2.38
CA PHE A 58 15.54 8.52 3.23
C PHE A 58 16.38 7.33 2.77
N PHE A 59 17.04 6.66 3.72
CA PHE A 59 17.74 5.40 3.46
C PHE A 59 16.91 4.26 4.06
N GLY A 60 16.65 3.21 3.28
CA GLY A 60 15.87 2.08 3.74
C GLY A 60 15.22 1.28 2.64
N MET A 61 14.04 0.76 2.94
CA MET A 61 13.20 -0.01 2.03
C MET A 61 11.83 0.63 1.84
N LYS A 62 11.10 0.18 0.83
CA LYS A 62 9.67 0.44 0.66
C LYS A 62 8.86 -0.81 0.97
N ALA A 63 7.74 -0.61 1.63
CA ALA A 63 6.67 -1.58 1.76
C ALA A 63 5.54 -1.17 0.81
N HIS A 64 5.37 -1.92 -0.26
CA HIS A 64 4.27 -1.79 -1.20
C HIS A 64 3.13 -2.69 -0.74
N ILE A 65 1.91 -2.20 -0.78
CA ILE A 65 0.72 -2.98 -0.40
C ILE A 65 -0.40 -2.86 -1.42
N GLY A 66 -1.12 -3.96 -1.61
CA GLY A 66 -2.44 -4.01 -2.20
C GLY A 66 -3.47 -4.16 -1.09
N ALA A 67 -4.44 -3.25 -1.02
CA ALA A 67 -5.49 -3.25 -0.01
C ALA A 67 -6.87 -3.22 -0.67
N ASP A 68 -7.83 -3.93 -0.08
CA ASP A 68 -9.21 -3.97 -0.53
C ASP A 68 -9.86 -2.58 -0.47
N VAL A 69 -10.53 -2.19 -1.55
CA VAL A 69 -11.18 -0.87 -1.70
C VAL A 69 -12.26 -0.62 -0.65
N GLU A 70 -13.02 -1.64 -0.26
CA GLU A 70 -14.13 -1.48 0.68
C GLU A 70 -13.65 -1.45 2.12
N SER A 71 -12.84 -2.40 2.52
CA SER A 71 -12.42 -2.57 3.92
C SER A 71 -11.11 -1.87 4.26
N GLY A 72 -10.23 -1.63 3.29
CA GLY A 72 -8.86 -1.18 3.48
C GLY A 72 -7.93 -2.28 4.03
N LEU A 73 -8.39 -3.55 4.07
CA LEU A 73 -7.59 -4.67 4.54
C LEU A 73 -6.54 -5.06 3.49
N VAL A 74 -5.33 -5.33 3.96
CA VAL A 74 -4.19 -5.63 3.09
C VAL A 74 -4.23 -7.08 2.65
N HIS A 75 -4.17 -7.32 1.34
CA HIS A 75 -4.14 -8.67 0.77
C HIS A 75 -2.80 -9.03 0.13
N HIS A 76 -2.01 -8.05 -0.32
CA HIS A 76 -0.67 -8.26 -0.86
C HIS A 76 0.34 -7.32 -0.21
N VAL A 77 1.55 -7.81 0.01
CA VAL A 77 2.67 -7.05 0.58
C VAL A 77 3.94 -7.42 -0.18
N HIS A 78 4.61 -6.42 -0.73
CA HIS A 78 5.88 -6.58 -1.40
C HIS A 78 6.92 -5.60 -0.85
N GLY A 79 8.14 -6.07 -0.57
CA GLY A 79 9.22 -5.25 -0.04
C GLY A 79 10.32 -5.04 -1.07
N THR A 80 10.73 -3.79 -1.29
CA THR A 80 11.82 -3.44 -2.21
C THR A 80 12.80 -2.45 -1.58
N ALA A 81 13.96 -2.28 -2.18
CA ALA A 81 14.82 -1.15 -1.86
C ALA A 81 14.10 0.19 -2.11
N ALA A 82 14.42 1.22 -1.32
CA ALA A 82 13.67 2.47 -1.35
C ALA A 82 13.76 3.24 -2.68
N ASN A 83 14.75 2.96 -3.53
CA ASN A 83 14.93 3.58 -4.85
C ASN A 83 14.09 2.95 -5.97
N VAL A 84 13.46 1.80 -5.73
CA VAL A 84 12.60 1.14 -6.72
C VAL A 84 11.34 1.99 -6.95
N ALA A 85 10.93 2.14 -8.21
CA ALA A 85 9.75 2.93 -8.55
C ALA A 85 8.46 2.19 -8.19
N ASP A 86 7.51 2.87 -7.53
CA ASP A 86 6.29 2.25 -7.03
C ASP A 86 5.44 1.66 -8.16
N VAL A 87 5.38 2.33 -9.31
CA VAL A 87 4.61 1.90 -10.49
C VAL A 87 5.05 0.55 -11.05
N THR A 88 6.32 0.16 -10.86
CA THR A 88 6.84 -1.14 -11.34
C THR A 88 6.43 -2.31 -10.46
N GLN A 89 5.86 -2.06 -9.29
CA GLN A 89 5.52 -3.08 -8.31
C GLN A 89 4.03 -3.44 -8.30
N VAL A 90 3.24 -2.77 -9.15
CA VAL A 90 1.78 -2.93 -9.13
C VAL A 90 1.36 -4.37 -9.46
N ALA A 91 2.02 -5.03 -10.40
CA ALA A 91 1.71 -6.42 -10.79
C ALA A 91 1.76 -7.39 -9.59
N GLU A 92 2.69 -7.17 -8.65
CA GLU A 92 2.89 -7.98 -7.45
C GLU A 92 1.82 -7.71 -6.35
N LEU A 93 1.02 -6.66 -6.53
CA LEU A 93 0.05 -6.21 -5.53
C LEU A 93 -1.40 -6.55 -5.88
N LEU A 94 -1.62 -7.04 -7.11
CA LEU A 94 -2.94 -7.38 -7.61
C LEU A 94 -3.23 -8.88 -7.41
N HIS A 95 -4.49 -9.21 -7.11
CA HIS A 95 -4.94 -10.61 -6.99
C HIS A 95 -5.53 -11.17 -8.29
N GLY A 96 -5.72 -10.32 -9.32
CA GLY A 96 -6.13 -10.75 -10.66
C GLY A 96 -7.65 -10.73 -10.93
N GLU A 97 -8.47 -10.50 -9.90
CA GLU A 97 -9.94 -10.45 -9.99
C GLU A 97 -10.49 -9.04 -9.74
N GLU A 98 -9.63 -8.03 -9.82
CA GLU A 98 -10.02 -6.64 -9.58
C GLU A 98 -10.88 -6.08 -10.70
N ASN A 99 -12.01 -5.45 -10.35
CA ASN A 99 -12.79 -4.62 -11.25
C ASN A 99 -12.17 -3.21 -11.40
N ALA A 100 -11.51 -2.71 -10.35
CA ALA A 100 -10.88 -1.39 -10.34
C ALA A 100 -9.61 -1.34 -9.49
N VAL A 101 -8.63 -0.56 -9.93
CA VAL A 101 -7.39 -0.30 -9.19
C VAL A 101 -7.23 1.20 -8.95
N TYR A 102 -7.03 1.56 -7.69
CA TYR A 102 -6.86 2.95 -7.24
C TYR A 102 -5.41 3.19 -6.84
N ALA A 103 -4.83 4.28 -7.37
CA ALA A 103 -3.47 4.68 -7.01
C ALA A 103 -3.29 6.20 -7.05
N ASP A 104 -2.18 6.68 -6.50
CA ASP A 104 -1.85 8.10 -6.54
C ASP A 104 -1.27 8.53 -7.90
N ALA A 105 -0.99 9.83 -8.05
CA ALA A 105 -0.42 10.39 -9.28
C ALA A 105 1.01 9.90 -9.59
N GLY A 106 1.68 9.25 -8.65
CA GLY A 106 2.98 8.59 -8.84
C GLY A 106 2.88 7.36 -9.74
N TYR A 107 1.70 6.74 -9.82
CA TYR A 107 1.41 5.56 -10.63
C TYR A 107 0.89 5.89 -12.04
N THR A 108 0.98 7.16 -12.47
CA THR A 108 0.57 7.56 -13.83
C THR A 108 1.32 6.75 -14.88
N GLY A 109 0.57 6.16 -15.82
CA GLY A 109 1.12 5.35 -16.91
C GLY A 109 1.17 3.85 -16.60
N VAL A 110 0.71 3.42 -15.42
CA VAL A 110 0.64 1.99 -15.05
C VAL A 110 -0.19 1.19 -16.06
N GLU A 111 -1.26 1.77 -16.58
CA GLU A 111 -2.15 1.16 -17.56
C GLU A 111 -1.51 0.85 -18.92
N LYS A 112 -0.35 1.47 -19.21
CA LYS A 112 0.39 1.33 -20.48
C LYS A 112 1.56 0.36 -20.39
N ARG A 113 1.74 -0.27 -19.24
CA ARG A 113 2.86 -1.20 -19.03
C ARG A 113 2.50 -2.58 -19.57
N GLU A 114 3.47 -3.28 -20.15
CA GLU A 114 3.29 -4.60 -20.76
C GLU A 114 2.65 -5.61 -19.80
N GLU A 115 3.02 -5.58 -18.51
CA GLU A 115 2.48 -6.46 -17.49
C GLU A 115 0.99 -6.24 -17.19
N HIS A 116 0.40 -5.16 -17.71
CA HIS A 116 -1.01 -4.78 -17.50
C HIS A 116 -1.83 -4.70 -18.79
N GLU A 117 -1.22 -4.92 -19.96
CA GLU A 117 -1.85 -4.74 -21.28
C GLU A 117 -3.12 -5.60 -21.47
N ASN A 118 -3.12 -6.81 -20.90
CA ASN A 118 -4.24 -7.76 -21.01
C ASN A 118 -5.17 -7.79 -19.78
N ARG A 119 -5.09 -6.79 -18.91
CA ARG A 119 -5.94 -6.73 -17.71
C ARG A 119 -7.18 -5.89 -17.96
N GLU A 120 -8.34 -6.52 -17.88
CA GLU A 120 -9.65 -5.85 -17.94
C GLU A 120 -10.00 -5.21 -16.59
N VAL A 121 -9.30 -4.11 -16.25
CA VAL A 121 -9.48 -3.40 -14.99
C VAL A 121 -9.64 -1.91 -15.21
N ILE A 122 -10.48 -1.25 -14.41
CA ILE A 122 -10.67 0.19 -14.45
C ILE A 122 -9.57 0.87 -13.61
N TRP A 123 -8.62 1.53 -14.26
CA TRP A 123 -7.53 2.26 -13.60
C TRP A 123 -8.01 3.62 -13.09
N GLN A 124 -8.09 3.79 -11.79
CA GLN A 124 -8.50 5.01 -11.09
C GLN A 124 -7.29 5.76 -10.52
N ILE A 125 -6.35 6.12 -11.39
CA ILE A 125 -5.15 6.86 -11.00
C ILE A 125 -5.52 8.32 -10.73
N ALA A 126 -5.02 8.88 -9.62
CA ALA A 126 -5.26 10.27 -9.26
C ALA A 126 -4.60 11.22 -10.27
N ALA A 127 -5.35 12.19 -10.77
CA ALA A 127 -4.80 13.19 -11.67
C ALA A 127 -3.94 14.22 -10.92
N ARG A 128 -2.82 14.62 -11.53
CA ARG A 128 -2.02 15.75 -11.02
C ARG A 128 -2.84 17.04 -11.11
N ARG A 129 -2.75 17.90 -10.11
CA ARG A 129 -3.48 19.20 -10.11
C ARG A 129 -3.24 20.03 -11.36
N SER A 130 -2.04 19.96 -11.95
CA SER A 130 -1.69 20.65 -13.19
C SER A 130 -2.58 20.28 -14.39
N THR A 131 -3.16 19.09 -14.41
CA THR A 131 -4.02 18.60 -15.51
C THR A 131 -5.37 19.33 -15.58
N TYR A 132 -5.87 19.86 -14.48
CA TYR A 132 -7.17 20.55 -14.45
C TYR A 132 -7.11 21.97 -13.86
N SER A 133 -5.94 22.43 -13.39
CA SER A 133 -5.77 23.78 -12.83
C SER A 133 -6.00 24.90 -13.85
N LYS A 134 -5.75 24.60 -15.14
CA LYS A 134 -5.95 25.54 -16.27
C LYS A 134 -7.41 25.67 -16.70
N LEU A 135 -8.32 24.81 -16.22
CA LEU A 135 -9.74 24.88 -16.57
C LEU A 135 -10.42 26.02 -15.81
N ASN A 136 -11.44 26.63 -16.47
CA ASN A 136 -12.25 27.64 -15.79
C ASN A 136 -12.94 27.02 -14.57
N LYS A 137 -12.66 27.56 -13.38
CA LYS A 137 -13.19 27.07 -12.09
C LYS A 137 -14.71 27.08 -11.98
N ARG A 138 -15.40 27.93 -12.77
CA ARG A 138 -16.86 28.02 -12.83
C ARG A 138 -17.49 27.01 -13.78
N SER A 139 -16.70 26.42 -14.68
CA SER A 139 -17.19 25.45 -15.66
C SER A 139 -17.70 24.16 -15.02
N LEU A 140 -18.72 23.56 -15.64
CA LEU A 140 -19.25 22.27 -15.22
C LEU A 140 -18.19 21.17 -15.28
N LEU A 141 -17.34 21.22 -16.31
CA LEU A 141 -16.24 20.27 -16.50
C LEU A 141 -15.24 20.30 -15.34
N TYR A 142 -14.85 21.50 -14.87
CA TYR A 142 -13.96 21.63 -13.71
C TYR A 142 -14.58 21.06 -12.44
N LYS A 143 -15.86 21.37 -12.19
CA LYS A 143 -16.60 20.87 -11.04
C LYS A 143 -16.71 19.33 -11.06
N ALA A 144 -17.03 18.75 -12.22
CA ALA A 144 -17.12 17.31 -12.40
C ALA A 144 -15.76 16.62 -12.16
N LYS A 145 -14.69 17.12 -12.79
CA LYS A 145 -13.32 16.58 -12.57
C LYS A 145 -12.93 16.66 -11.09
N ARG A 146 -13.16 17.79 -10.42
CA ARG A 146 -12.88 17.92 -8.98
C ARG A 146 -13.64 16.89 -8.14
N LYS A 147 -14.91 16.64 -8.46
CA LYS A 147 -15.73 15.67 -7.73
C LYS A 147 -15.18 14.25 -7.92
N ILE A 148 -14.79 13.88 -9.16
CA ILE A 148 -14.16 12.59 -9.45
C ILE A 148 -12.86 12.43 -8.65
N GLU A 149 -11.97 13.42 -8.70
CA GLU A 149 -10.70 13.35 -7.96
C GLU A 149 -10.90 13.33 -6.44
N TYR A 150 -11.93 13.98 -5.94
CA TYR A 150 -12.31 13.91 -4.53
C TYR A 150 -12.74 12.47 -4.13
N CYS A 151 -13.59 11.83 -4.95
CA CYS A 151 -14.01 10.45 -4.71
C CYS A 151 -12.82 9.48 -4.74
N LYS A 152 -11.92 9.62 -5.74
CA LYS A 152 -10.68 8.84 -5.79
C LYS A 152 -9.83 9.03 -4.54
N ALA A 153 -9.68 10.26 -4.06
CA ALA A 153 -8.91 10.57 -2.86
C ALA A 153 -9.53 9.96 -1.60
N GLN A 154 -10.86 10.00 -1.46
CA GLN A 154 -11.57 9.36 -0.34
C GLN A 154 -11.35 7.84 -0.33
N THR A 155 -11.45 7.18 -1.49
CA THR A 155 -11.20 5.75 -1.60
C THR A 155 -9.76 5.41 -1.23
N ARG A 156 -8.79 6.14 -1.77
CA ARG A 156 -7.37 5.94 -1.48
C ARG A 156 -6.99 6.21 -0.02
N ALA A 157 -7.69 7.11 0.66
CA ALA A 157 -7.39 7.40 2.06
C ALA A 157 -7.48 6.15 2.97
N LYS A 158 -8.20 5.11 2.55
CA LYS A 158 -8.31 3.85 3.31
C LYS A 158 -6.95 3.13 3.45
N VAL A 159 -6.04 3.25 2.48
CA VAL A 159 -4.71 2.62 2.54
C VAL A 159 -3.80 3.22 3.61
N GLU A 160 -4.08 4.43 4.05
CA GLU A 160 -3.34 5.06 5.15
C GLU A 160 -3.59 4.38 6.51
N HIS A 161 -4.73 3.70 6.66
CA HIS A 161 -5.06 3.02 7.92
C HIS A 161 -4.10 1.88 8.26
N PRO A 162 -3.84 0.88 7.39
CA PRO A 162 -2.86 -0.16 7.67
C PRO A 162 -1.45 0.41 7.88
N PHE A 163 -1.02 1.43 7.12
CA PHE A 163 0.26 2.09 7.36
C PHE A 163 0.33 2.75 8.75
N ARG A 164 -0.76 3.38 9.17
CA ARG A 164 -0.85 3.95 10.52
C ARG A 164 -0.76 2.87 11.60
N VAL A 165 -1.44 1.74 11.41
CA VAL A 165 -1.41 0.64 12.39
C VAL A 165 0.02 0.14 12.56
N ILE A 166 0.72 -0.25 11.48
CA ILE A 166 2.09 -0.77 11.61
C ILE A 166 3.07 0.26 12.17
N LYS A 167 2.95 1.54 11.80
CA LYS A 167 3.90 2.58 12.23
C LYS A 167 3.60 3.13 13.62
N ARG A 168 2.33 3.29 14.00
CA ARG A 168 1.93 3.94 15.24
C ARG A 168 1.54 2.96 16.33
N GLN A 169 0.77 1.90 15.99
CA GLN A 169 0.32 0.91 16.98
C GLN A 169 1.42 -0.14 17.24
N PHE A 170 2.08 -0.62 16.17
CA PHE A 170 3.11 -1.64 16.28
C PHE A 170 4.54 -1.07 16.34
N GLY A 171 4.71 0.25 16.15
CA GLY A 171 5.99 0.95 16.26
C GLY A 171 7.02 0.57 15.20
N TYR A 172 6.59 0.03 14.04
CA TYR A 172 7.48 -0.41 12.97
C TYR A 172 7.78 0.72 11.99
N VAL A 173 8.62 1.66 12.40
CA VAL A 173 9.07 2.81 11.58
C VAL A 173 10.46 2.59 10.99
N LYS A 174 11.21 1.61 11.50
CA LYS A 174 12.58 1.29 11.13
C LYS A 174 12.74 -0.22 11.01
N VAL A 175 13.53 -0.68 10.02
CA VAL A 175 13.86 -2.10 9.85
C VAL A 175 14.54 -2.66 11.11
N ARG A 176 14.29 -3.93 11.39
CA ARG A 176 14.85 -4.62 12.57
C ARG A 176 15.89 -5.66 12.20
N PHE A 177 15.93 -6.07 10.94
CA PHE A 177 16.87 -7.06 10.42
C PHE A 177 17.72 -6.47 9.31
N ARG A 178 18.84 -7.11 8.99
CA ARG A 178 19.62 -6.84 7.79
C ARG A 178 19.00 -7.62 6.63
N GLY A 179 18.94 -6.99 5.45
CA GLY A 179 18.41 -7.55 4.21
C GLY A 179 16.90 -7.37 4.03
N LEU A 180 16.45 -7.46 2.77
CA LEU A 180 15.04 -7.25 2.38
C LEU A 180 14.15 -8.42 2.80
N MET A 181 14.62 -9.66 2.62
CA MET A 181 13.79 -10.86 2.83
C MET A 181 13.21 -10.94 4.24
N LYS A 182 14.03 -10.77 5.28
CA LYS A 182 13.59 -10.87 6.69
C LYS A 182 12.65 -9.72 7.07
N ASN A 183 12.95 -8.49 6.59
CA ASN A 183 12.12 -7.33 6.86
C ASN A 183 10.79 -7.40 6.10
N THR A 184 10.76 -7.92 4.86
CA THR A 184 9.53 -8.18 4.10
C THR A 184 8.66 -9.22 4.79
N ALA A 185 9.25 -10.33 5.26
CA ALA A 185 8.52 -11.34 6.02
C ALA A 185 7.90 -10.77 7.31
N GLN A 186 8.64 -9.93 8.03
CA GLN A 186 8.12 -9.24 9.20
C GLN A 186 6.99 -8.27 8.84
N LEU A 187 7.15 -7.45 7.78
CA LEU A 187 6.10 -6.55 7.31
C LEU A 187 4.83 -7.32 6.93
N THR A 188 4.95 -8.44 6.21
CA THR A 188 3.80 -9.28 5.83
C THR A 188 3.06 -9.78 7.07
N THR A 189 3.77 -10.23 8.11
CA THR A 189 3.16 -10.63 9.39
C THR A 189 2.49 -9.45 10.09
N LEU A 190 3.13 -8.28 10.12
CA LEU A 190 2.56 -7.09 10.75
C LEU A 190 1.30 -6.60 10.02
N PHE A 191 1.25 -6.67 8.67
CA PHE A 191 0.06 -6.33 7.92
C PHE A 191 -1.07 -7.36 8.15
N ALA A 192 -0.76 -8.65 8.28
CA ALA A 192 -1.72 -9.66 8.67
C ALA A 192 -2.36 -9.35 10.05
N LEU A 193 -1.53 -9.00 11.04
CA LEU A 193 -2.01 -8.56 12.36
C LEU A 193 -2.76 -7.23 12.30
N SER A 194 -2.36 -6.30 11.40
CA SER A 194 -3.07 -5.04 11.21
C SER A 194 -4.49 -5.26 10.68
N ASN A 195 -4.70 -6.27 9.83
CA ASN A 195 -6.02 -6.64 9.34
C ASN A 195 -6.94 -7.08 10.49
N LEU A 196 -6.46 -7.94 11.39
CA LEU A 196 -7.21 -8.32 12.61
C LEU A 196 -7.47 -7.10 13.50
N TRP A 197 -6.46 -6.24 13.70
CA TRP A 197 -6.61 -5.02 14.48
C TRP A 197 -7.68 -4.09 13.90
N MET A 198 -7.71 -3.90 12.60
CA MET A 198 -8.70 -3.06 11.91
C MET A 198 -10.10 -3.69 11.95
N ALA A 199 -10.21 -5.01 11.78
CA ALA A 199 -11.46 -5.76 11.81
C ALA A 199 -12.02 -6.00 13.23
N ARG A 200 -11.23 -5.83 14.30
CA ARG A 200 -11.55 -6.26 15.69
C ARG A 200 -12.95 -5.86 16.18
N LYS A 201 -13.38 -4.62 15.91
CA LYS A 201 -14.70 -4.15 16.36
C LYS A 201 -15.85 -4.88 15.65
N ARG A 202 -15.68 -5.18 14.36
CA ARG A 202 -16.66 -5.93 13.59
C ARG A 202 -16.69 -7.39 14.05
N LEU A 203 -15.51 -7.99 14.29
CA LEU A 203 -15.39 -9.35 14.81
C LEU A 203 -15.99 -9.49 16.22
N MET A 204 -15.79 -8.52 17.10
CA MET A 204 -16.46 -8.47 18.41
C MET A 204 -17.98 -8.37 18.28
N GLY A 205 -18.48 -7.55 17.35
CA GLY A 205 -19.92 -7.44 17.06
C GLY A 205 -20.53 -8.73 16.51
N LEU A 206 -19.73 -9.58 15.87
CA LEU A 206 -20.13 -10.92 15.40
C LEU A 206 -19.99 -12.00 16.49
N GLY A 207 -19.56 -11.65 17.71
CA GLY A 207 -19.32 -12.60 18.80
C GLY A 207 -18.04 -13.44 18.64
N GLU A 208 -17.18 -13.12 17.68
CA GLU A 208 -15.97 -13.89 17.35
C GLU A 208 -14.79 -13.62 18.30
N LEU A 209 -14.76 -12.44 18.91
CA LEU A 209 -13.75 -12.04 19.88
C LEU A 209 -14.44 -11.76 21.21
N ARG A 210 -14.17 -12.59 22.22
CA ARG A 210 -14.54 -12.29 23.60
C ARG A 210 -13.44 -11.46 24.24
N THR A 211 -13.82 -10.46 25.04
CA THR A 211 -12.92 -9.70 25.90
C THR A 211 -12.40 -10.51 27.04
#